data_8d28381e0b8cd0a69c6b9a2f39065b42
#
_entry.id   8d28381e0b8cd0a69c6b9a2f39065b42
#
_cell.length_a   1.000
_cell.length_b   1.000
_cell.length_c   1.000
_cell.angle_alpha   90.00
_cell.angle_beta   90.00
_cell.angle_gamma   90.00
#
_symmetry.space_group_name_H-M   'P 1'
#
loop_
_entity.id
_entity.type
_entity.pdbx_description
1 polymer ?
#
loop_
_entity_poly.entity_id
_entity_poly.type
_entity_poly.pdbx_seq_one_letter_code
_entity_poly.pdbx_strand_id
1 'polypeptide(L)'
;MKLPRDLHGEELAKRLSRLGYQVVRQTGSHLRLTWNEGGQEHHLTIPRHHPLKLGTLAGILREIAEARNLTREELLKLLDL
;
A
#
# COMPACT_ATOMS: atom_id res chain seq x y z
N MET A 1 16.96 -5.20 -1.54
CA MET A 1 15.76 -6.00 -1.87
C MET A 1 15.05 -5.41 -3.07
N LYS A 2 14.72 -6.25 -4.03
CA LYS A 2 14.06 -5.80 -5.25
C LYS A 2 12.56 -5.68 -5.06
N LEU A 3 11.99 -4.59 -5.58
CA LEU A 3 10.56 -4.42 -5.60
C LEU A 3 9.98 -5.07 -6.86
N PRO A 4 8.74 -5.60 -6.79
CA PRO A 4 8.11 -6.17 -7.98
C PRO A 4 7.86 -5.10 -9.04
N ARG A 5 8.05 -5.47 -10.30
CA ARG A 5 7.91 -4.51 -11.42
C ARG A 5 6.52 -4.46 -12.03
N ASP A 6 5.76 -5.52 -11.86
CA ASP A 6 4.45 -5.62 -12.53
C ASP A 6 3.28 -5.61 -11.53
N LEU A 7 3.48 -4.94 -10.39
CA LEU A 7 2.45 -4.90 -9.37
C LEU A 7 1.42 -3.81 -9.70
N HIS A 8 0.17 -4.22 -9.90
CA HIS A 8 -0.92 -3.30 -10.14
C HIS A 8 -1.46 -2.76 -8.82
N GLY A 9 -2.02 -1.55 -8.87
CA GLY A 9 -2.56 -0.91 -7.67
C GLY A 9 -3.63 -1.73 -6.98
N GLU A 10 -4.49 -2.39 -7.74
CA GLU A 10 -5.54 -3.23 -7.17
C GLU A 10 -4.96 -4.42 -6.41
N GLU A 11 -3.89 -5.01 -6.93
CA GLU A 11 -3.21 -6.11 -6.26
C GLU A 11 -2.55 -5.66 -4.97
N LEU A 12 -1.92 -4.47 -5.01
CA LEU A 12 -1.32 -3.91 -3.80
C LEU A 12 -2.39 -3.66 -2.74
N ALA A 13 -3.54 -3.11 -3.14
CA ALA A 13 -4.63 -2.86 -2.20
C ALA A 13 -5.11 -4.15 -1.55
N LYS A 14 -5.19 -5.22 -2.32
CA LYS A 14 -5.56 -6.54 -1.80
C LYS A 14 -4.58 -7.01 -0.74
N ARG A 15 -3.29 -6.86 -1.01
CA ARG A 15 -2.26 -7.27 -0.06
C ARG A 15 -2.27 -6.41 1.20
N LEU A 16 -2.56 -5.11 1.04
CA LEU A 16 -2.64 -4.19 2.18
C LEU A 16 -3.83 -4.52 3.08
N SER A 17 -4.85 -5.19 2.57
CA SER A 17 -5.97 -5.61 3.41
C SER A 17 -5.50 -6.53 4.54
N ARG A 18 -4.40 -7.24 4.34
CA ARG A 18 -3.81 -8.11 5.38
C ARG A 18 -3.30 -7.30 6.56
N LEU A 19 -2.99 -6.02 6.34
CA LEU A 19 -2.52 -5.11 7.37
C LEU A 19 -3.63 -4.26 7.95
N GLY A 20 -4.88 -4.52 7.56
CA GLY A 20 -6.02 -3.78 8.07
C GLY A 20 -6.45 -2.59 7.23
N TYR A 21 -5.82 -2.36 6.09
CA TYR A 21 -6.26 -1.29 5.19
C TYR A 21 -7.53 -1.70 4.45
N GLN A 22 -8.44 -0.76 4.30
CA GLN A 22 -9.68 -0.98 3.58
C GLN A 22 -9.86 0.07 2.49
N VAL A 23 -10.35 -0.35 1.34
CA VAL A 23 -10.67 0.57 0.27
C VAL A 23 -11.99 1.25 0.65
N VAL A 24 -11.93 2.56 0.89
CA VAL A 24 -13.10 3.35 1.31
C VAL A 24 -13.66 4.18 0.18
N ARG A 25 -12.91 4.35 -0.90
CA ARG A 25 -13.37 5.10 -2.05
C ARG A 25 -12.64 4.64 -3.29
N GLN A 26 -13.34 4.59 -4.41
CA GLN A 26 -12.78 4.18 -5.68
C GLN A 26 -13.25 5.15 -6.75
N THR A 27 -12.30 5.76 -7.44
CA THR A 27 -12.57 6.56 -8.62
C THR A 27 -12.12 5.75 -9.84
N GLY A 28 -12.27 6.30 -11.03
CA GLY A 28 -11.83 5.60 -12.24
C GLY A 28 -10.35 5.25 -12.23
N SER A 29 -9.51 6.06 -11.64
CA SER A 29 -8.06 5.90 -11.71
C SER A 29 -7.36 5.72 -10.35
N HIS A 30 -8.07 5.86 -9.24
CA HIS A 30 -7.45 5.80 -7.91
C HIS A 30 -8.27 5.02 -6.92
N LEU A 31 -7.56 4.39 -5.96
CA LEU A 31 -8.15 3.73 -4.80
C LEU A 31 -7.73 4.51 -3.56
N ARG A 32 -8.71 4.83 -2.73
CA ARG A 32 -8.45 5.46 -1.45
C ARG A 32 -8.57 4.41 -0.36
N LEU A 33 -7.51 4.21 0.41
CA LEU A 33 -7.49 3.22 1.47
C LEU A 33 -7.33 3.90 2.83
N THR A 34 -7.86 3.25 3.85
CA THR A 34 -7.73 3.75 5.21
C THR A 34 -7.45 2.61 6.17
N TRP A 35 -6.69 2.92 7.19
CA TRP A 35 -6.38 2.02 8.30
C TRP A 35 -6.60 2.76 9.59
N ASN A 36 -7.28 2.13 10.53
CA ASN A 36 -7.53 2.68 11.86
C ASN A 36 -7.30 1.61 12.91
N GLU A 37 -6.50 1.92 13.91
CA GLU A 37 -6.26 0.99 15.01
C GLU A 37 -5.69 1.73 16.21
N GLY A 38 -6.23 1.46 17.39
CA GLY A 38 -5.70 2.02 18.63
C GLY A 38 -5.63 3.54 18.68
N GLY A 39 -6.58 4.23 18.04
CA GLY A 39 -6.58 5.67 17.98
C GLY A 39 -5.69 6.25 16.89
N GLN A 40 -4.98 5.41 16.17
CA GLN A 40 -4.15 5.83 15.05
C GLN A 40 -4.90 5.62 13.74
N GLU A 41 -4.62 6.47 12.78
CA GLU A 41 -5.21 6.30 11.46
C GLU A 41 -4.25 6.72 10.37
N HIS A 42 -4.34 6.06 9.22
CA HIS A 42 -3.50 6.36 8.08
C HIS A 42 -4.31 6.21 6.81
N HIS A 43 -4.19 7.18 5.92
CA HIS A 43 -4.89 7.19 4.64
C HIS A 43 -3.86 7.21 3.53
N LEU A 44 -4.16 6.47 2.45
CA LEU A 44 -3.32 6.55 1.27
C LEU A 44 -4.13 6.42 0.01
N THR A 45 -3.57 6.91 -1.08
CA THR A 45 -4.18 6.85 -2.39
C THR A 45 -3.25 6.07 -3.32
N ILE A 46 -3.80 5.07 -3.99
CA ILE A 46 -3.04 4.19 -4.87
C ILE A 46 -3.58 4.30 -6.29
N PRO A 47 -2.72 4.55 -7.30
CA PRO A 47 -3.15 4.50 -8.70
C PRO A 47 -3.70 3.11 -9.00
N ARG A 48 -4.86 3.05 -9.62
CA ARG A 48 -5.59 1.80 -9.79
C ARG A 48 -5.14 0.97 -10.98
N HIS A 49 -4.96 1.62 -12.12
CA HIS A 49 -4.67 0.96 -13.38
C HIS A 49 -3.17 0.95 -13.65
N HIS A 50 -2.73 0.02 -14.44
CA HIS A 50 -1.35 -0.13 -14.85
C HIS A 50 -0.42 -0.61 -13.74
N PRO A 51 0.68 -1.23 -14.08
CA PRO A 51 1.71 -1.57 -13.11
C PRO A 51 2.24 -0.30 -12.45
N LEU A 52 2.43 -0.34 -11.14
CA LEU A 52 2.96 0.79 -10.41
C LEU A 52 4.42 1.02 -10.79
N LYS A 53 4.78 2.26 -11.05
CA LYS A 53 6.18 2.62 -11.27
C LYS A 53 6.95 2.36 -9.98
N LEU A 54 8.20 1.92 -10.12
CA LEU A 54 9.00 1.57 -8.95
C LEU A 54 9.12 2.72 -7.95
N GLY A 55 9.27 3.95 -8.44
CA GLY A 55 9.34 5.11 -7.57
C GLY A 55 8.05 5.35 -6.80
N THR A 56 6.91 5.18 -7.48
CA THR A 56 5.60 5.31 -6.85
C THR A 56 5.40 4.23 -5.78
N LEU A 57 5.71 2.99 -6.14
CA LEU A 57 5.59 1.88 -5.20
C LEU A 57 6.50 2.07 -3.99
N ALA A 58 7.75 2.46 -4.22
CA ALA A 58 8.69 2.72 -3.13
C ALA A 58 8.20 3.80 -2.19
N GLY A 59 7.61 4.87 -2.75
CA GLY A 59 7.06 5.96 -1.94
C GLY A 59 5.88 5.51 -1.09
N ILE A 60 4.97 4.73 -1.68
CA ILE A 60 3.83 4.19 -0.95
C ILE A 60 4.30 3.29 0.19
N LEU A 61 5.23 2.39 -0.09
CA LEU A 61 5.73 1.47 0.93
C LEU A 61 6.45 2.21 2.06
N ARG A 62 7.20 3.27 1.72
CA ARG A 62 7.87 4.09 2.73
C ARG A 62 6.85 4.77 3.65
N GLU A 63 5.81 5.34 3.06
CA GLU A 63 4.77 6.00 3.83
C GLU A 63 4.09 5.03 4.80
N ILE A 64 3.79 3.83 4.33
CA ILE A 64 3.16 2.81 5.17
C ILE A 64 4.11 2.36 6.28
N ALA A 65 5.36 2.12 5.94
CA ALA A 65 6.37 1.70 6.92
C ALA A 65 6.51 2.73 8.04
N GLU A 66 6.55 4.01 7.69
CA GLU A 66 6.63 5.09 8.67
C GLU A 66 5.38 5.14 9.54
N ALA A 67 4.20 5.06 8.91
CA ALA A 67 2.94 5.13 9.63
C ALA A 67 2.75 3.95 10.58
N ARG A 68 3.24 2.78 10.20
CA ARG A 68 3.04 1.55 10.98
C ARG A 68 4.27 1.17 11.80
N ASN A 69 5.29 2.01 11.79
CA ASN A 69 6.54 1.78 12.52
C ASN A 69 7.18 0.42 12.17
N LEU A 70 7.26 0.16 10.87
CA LEU A 70 7.85 -1.06 10.32
C LEU A 70 9.07 -0.72 9.50
N THR A 71 10.00 -1.66 9.39
CA THR A 71 11.06 -1.53 8.41
C THR A 71 10.50 -1.92 7.06
N ARG A 72 11.19 -1.52 5.98
CA ARG A 72 10.80 -1.90 4.64
C ARG A 72 10.78 -3.42 4.47
N GLU A 73 11.78 -4.09 5.03
CA GLU A 73 11.88 -5.54 4.95
C GLU A 73 10.71 -6.24 5.64
N GLU A 74 10.35 -5.76 6.82
CA GLU A 74 9.21 -6.28 7.54
C GLU A 74 7.92 -6.09 6.74
N LEU A 75 7.76 -4.91 6.17
CA LEU A 75 6.59 -4.60 5.38
C LEU A 75 6.48 -5.50 4.15
N LEU A 76 7.58 -5.67 3.41
CA LEU A 76 7.59 -6.51 2.22
C LEU A 76 7.24 -7.96 2.56
N LYS A 77 7.72 -8.43 3.70
CA LYS A 77 7.40 -9.77 4.19
C LYS A 77 5.91 -9.92 4.46
N LEU A 78 5.34 -8.95 5.17
CA LEU A 78 3.93 -8.97 5.52
C LEU A 78 3.02 -8.92 4.31
N LEU A 79 3.44 -8.22 3.27
CA LEU A 79 2.69 -8.10 2.03
C LEU A 79 2.98 -9.24 1.04
N ASP A 80 3.90 -10.12 1.40
CA ASP A 80 4.31 -11.22 0.54
C ASP A 80 4.87 -10.70 -0.81
N LEU A 81 5.68 -9.67 -0.72
CA LEU A 81 6.38 -9.09 -1.87
C LEU A 81 7.92 -9.34 -1.80
#